data_cbe7673402d66c6b25c14c391938ebae
#
_entry.id   cbe7673402d66c6b25c14c391938ebae
#
_cell.length_a   1.000
_cell.length_b   1.000
_cell.length_c   1.000
_cell.angle_alpha   90.00
_cell.angle_beta   90.00
_cell.angle_gamma   90.00
#
_symmetry.space_group_name_H-M   'P 1'
#
loop_
_entity.id
_entity.type
_entity.pdbx_description
1 polymer ?
#
loop_
_entity_poly.entity_id
_entity_poly.type
_entity_poly.pdbx_seq_one_letter_code
_entity_poly.pdbx_strand_id
1 'polypeptide(L)'
;MISDLRFMNDPSHLVLKATMKLRSTLLALLLAPCTMLSAAEWTISTFAGTGVKGGEGDGGPATKATIDNPFGVVRGPDGAIWFCEYTGQRIRRVAPDGTISTIAGTGAKGYSGDGGSALQATFNLPHELRFDAKGNLFIVDMTNHAVRKIDTQTNIITTIAGNGKPGYSGDGGPAKDAQFKQPHSIQFGPEGDLYVCDIGNHVIRKIDMKTGTISTFAGVGKAGPTPDGSPISGTPLKGPRSLDFDKQGNLWLATREGNQVFKFDLKAGKIFHIAGTGKSGFTGHGGPAKEATLSGPKGISIDAEGNAWLADCESHSIRMVNAKTGNIELIAGLNQKGDGPDGDPLGCKMARPHGVFCDADGTVFIGDSESHRVRLLKKK
;
A
#
# COMPACT_ATOMS: atom_id res chain seq x y z
N MET A 1 40.97 24.30 -74.27
CA MET A 1 40.69 25.45 -75.14
C MET A 1 39.82 26.37 -74.29
N ILE A 2 40.43 27.38 -73.63
CA ILE A 2 40.50 28.77 -74.13
C ILE A 2 39.07 29.29 -74.14
N SER A 3 38.69 30.34 -73.52
CA SER A 3 39.27 31.55 -72.90
C SER A 3 38.08 32.40 -72.43
N ASP A 4 38.25 33.02 -71.38
CA ASP A 4 38.54 34.43 -71.12
C ASP A 4 37.35 35.36 -71.00
N LEU A 5 37.24 35.97 -69.83
CA LEU A 5 37.54 37.41 -69.51
C LEU A 5 36.48 38.38 -70.06
N ARG A 6 35.90 39.30 -69.37
CA ARG A 6 36.33 40.40 -68.54
C ARG A 6 35.16 41.35 -68.19
N PHE A 7 35.23 41.97 -67.01
CA PHE A 7 35.03 43.36 -66.62
C PHE A 7 33.73 44.10 -67.02
N MET A 8 33.06 44.89 -66.21
CA MET A 8 33.51 46.05 -65.42
C MET A 8 32.33 46.60 -64.60
N ASN A 9 32.58 46.95 -63.36
CA ASN A 9 32.25 48.21 -62.64
C ASN A 9 31.05 49.06 -63.18
N ASP A 10 30.16 49.58 -62.35
CA ASP A 10 30.24 50.40 -61.17
C ASP A 10 28.88 51.15 -60.97
N PRO A 11 28.75 52.02 -60.06
CA PRO A 11 27.83 51.95 -58.97
C PRO A 11 26.75 53.03 -59.05
N SER A 12 25.65 52.85 -58.35
CA SER A 12 25.01 54.04 -57.77
C SER A 12 23.84 53.65 -56.86
N HIS A 13 23.97 53.95 -55.61
CA HIS A 13 23.02 54.45 -54.63
C HIS A 13 21.55 54.22 -54.82
N LEU A 14 20.96 53.43 -53.88
CA LEU A 14 19.74 53.93 -53.21
C LEU A 14 19.66 53.39 -51.77
N VAL A 15 19.84 54.25 -50.81
CA VAL A 15 19.62 54.04 -49.38
C VAL A 15 18.15 53.98 -49.14
N LEU A 16 17.64 52.82 -48.76
CA LEU A 16 16.30 52.71 -48.17
C LEU A 16 16.44 52.29 -46.71
N LYS A 17 16.28 53.26 -45.83
CA LYS A 17 16.15 53.07 -44.39
C LYS A 17 14.85 52.31 -44.09
N ALA A 18 14.92 51.01 -43.86
CA ALA A 18 13.84 50.26 -43.24
C ALA A 18 14.08 50.19 -41.75
N THR A 19 13.43 51.02 -40.98
CA THR A 19 13.33 50.91 -39.51
C THR A 19 12.52 49.70 -39.13
N MET A 20 13.17 48.59 -38.84
CA MET A 20 12.56 47.48 -38.18
C MET A 20 12.35 47.78 -36.68
N LYS A 21 11.10 48.09 -36.32
CA LYS A 21 10.68 48.07 -34.92
C LYS A 21 10.67 46.63 -34.41
N LEU A 22 11.71 46.29 -33.63
CA LEU A 22 11.79 45.05 -32.86
C LEU A 22 10.72 45.13 -31.75
N ARG A 23 9.57 44.53 -31.95
CA ARG A 23 8.62 44.26 -30.87
C ARG A 23 9.17 43.06 -30.07
N SER A 24 9.83 43.34 -28.99
CA SER A 24 10.15 42.36 -27.93
C SER A 24 8.86 41.95 -27.27
N THR A 25 8.27 40.83 -27.73
CA THR A 25 7.23 40.14 -27.02
C THR A 25 7.93 39.38 -25.90
N LEU A 26 7.93 39.94 -24.70
CA LEU A 26 8.32 39.26 -23.48
C LEU A 26 7.28 38.14 -23.24
N LEU A 27 7.60 36.91 -23.61
CA LEU A 27 6.86 35.72 -23.22
C LEU A 27 7.18 35.51 -21.75
N ALA A 28 6.36 36.07 -20.84
CA ALA A 28 6.41 35.76 -19.44
C ALA A 28 5.93 34.30 -19.30
N LEU A 29 6.87 33.37 -19.20
CA LEU A 29 6.62 32.03 -18.67
C LEU A 29 6.13 32.24 -17.24
N LEU A 30 4.82 32.18 -17.04
CA LEU A 30 4.23 31.99 -15.74
C LEU A 30 4.63 30.55 -15.28
N LEU A 31 5.78 30.45 -14.65
CA LEU A 31 6.09 29.34 -13.75
C LEU A 31 5.04 29.45 -12.63
N ALA A 32 3.94 28.72 -12.78
CA ALA A 32 3.08 28.44 -11.63
C ALA A 32 3.99 27.84 -10.55
N PRO A 33 3.99 28.38 -9.33
CA PRO A 33 4.71 27.73 -8.26
C PRO A 33 4.13 26.34 -8.14
N CYS A 34 4.93 25.32 -8.45
CA CYS A 34 4.65 23.95 -8.04
C CYS A 34 4.64 24.01 -6.51
N THR A 35 3.45 24.21 -5.94
CA THR A 35 3.26 24.04 -4.51
C THR A 35 3.53 22.58 -4.26
N MET A 36 4.79 22.22 -3.96
CA MET A 36 5.08 21.00 -3.25
C MET A 36 4.19 21.06 -2.02
N LEU A 37 3.18 20.19 -1.93
CA LEU A 37 2.45 19.98 -0.69
C LEU A 37 3.54 19.55 0.30
N SER A 38 3.93 20.49 1.12
CA SER A 38 5.17 20.40 1.84
C SER A 38 4.93 19.40 2.98
N ALA A 39 5.84 18.48 3.16
CA ALA A 39 5.98 17.72 4.40
C ALA A 39 5.99 18.63 5.65
N ALA A 40 6.12 19.94 5.47
CA ALA A 40 5.91 20.96 6.48
C ALA A 40 4.52 20.91 7.15
N GLU A 41 3.52 20.32 6.50
CA GLU A 41 2.16 20.13 7.06
C GLU A 41 2.02 18.91 7.97
N TRP A 42 3.01 18.01 7.98
CA TRP A 42 2.95 16.75 8.71
C TRP A 42 4.00 16.66 9.81
N THR A 43 3.68 15.93 10.85
CA THR A 43 4.64 15.43 11.84
C THR A 43 4.61 13.91 11.86
N ILE A 44 5.76 13.28 12.09
CA ILE A 44 5.86 11.85 12.33
C ILE A 44 6.30 11.60 13.76
N SER A 45 5.71 10.58 14.39
CA SER A 45 6.09 10.16 15.74
C SER A 45 5.99 8.66 15.90
N THR A 46 6.65 8.11 16.91
CA THR A 46 6.52 6.71 17.29
C THR A 46 5.23 6.52 18.07
N PHE A 47 4.33 5.66 17.56
CA PHE A 47 3.07 5.29 18.22
C PHE A 47 3.26 4.06 19.12
N ALA A 48 4.00 3.04 18.66
CA ALA A 48 4.31 1.85 19.42
C ALA A 48 5.71 1.30 19.06
N GLY A 49 6.33 0.63 20.00
CA GLY A 49 7.66 0.01 19.82
C GLY A 49 8.81 0.92 20.22
N THR A 50 9.85 0.31 20.78
CA THR A 50 11.09 0.99 21.19
C THR A 50 12.17 0.99 20.11
N GLY A 51 11.93 0.31 18.97
CA GLY A 51 12.96 0.01 17.95
C GLY A 51 13.75 -1.26 18.27
N VAL A 52 13.49 -1.90 19.39
CA VAL A 52 14.08 -3.17 19.75
C VAL A 52 13.12 -4.31 19.42
N LYS A 53 13.62 -5.32 18.72
CA LYS A 53 12.89 -6.54 18.41
C LYS A 53 12.49 -7.28 19.67
N GLY A 54 11.20 -7.63 19.81
CA GLY A 54 10.72 -8.38 20.97
C GLY A 54 9.20 -8.52 20.99
N GLY A 55 8.65 -8.91 22.12
CA GLY A 55 7.20 -9.10 22.34
C GLY A 55 6.78 -8.75 23.76
N GLU A 56 7.59 -7.96 24.45
CA GLU A 56 7.40 -7.62 25.86
C GLU A 56 6.64 -6.29 26.01
N GLY A 57 6.13 -6.04 27.20
CA GLY A 57 5.53 -4.76 27.59
C GLY A 57 4.01 -4.75 27.63
N ASP A 58 3.35 -5.90 27.55
CA ASP A 58 1.91 -6.03 27.71
C ASP A 58 1.44 -5.44 29.05
N GLY A 59 0.33 -4.71 29.01
CA GLY A 59 -0.22 -3.97 30.15
C GLY A 59 0.43 -2.62 30.42
N GLY A 60 1.47 -2.25 29.66
CA GLY A 60 2.17 -0.98 29.78
C GLY A 60 2.02 -0.06 28.57
N PRO A 61 2.71 1.11 28.57
CA PRO A 61 2.69 2.05 27.46
C PRO A 61 3.27 1.44 26.18
N ALA A 62 2.56 1.53 25.06
CA ALA A 62 2.99 0.97 23.76
C ALA A 62 4.34 1.51 23.27
N THR A 63 4.68 2.76 23.60
CA THR A 63 5.97 3.40 23.27
C THR A 63 7.15 2.83 24.08
N LYS A 64 6.88 2.04 25.11
CA LYS A 64 7.90 1.37 25.95
C LYS A 64 7.97 -0.14 25.70
N ALA A 65 7.03 -0.67 24.92
CA ALA A 65 7.01 -2.10 24.57
C ALA A 65 8.04 -2.42 23.48
N THR A 66 8.51 -3.66 23.46
CA THR A 66 9.21 -4.20 22.30
C THR A 66 8.20 -4.87 21.37
N ILE A 67 8.34 -4.66 20.08
CA ILE A 67 7.49 -5.27 19.05
C ILE A 67 8.34 -5.90 17.96
N ASP A 68 7.78 -6.85 17.20
CA ASP A 68 8.58 -7.58 16.21
C ASP A 68 7.96 -7.51 14.80
N ASN A 69 8.58 -6.67 13.97
CA ASN A 69 8.21 -6.55 12.54
C ASN A 69 6.69 -6.26 12.36
N PRO A 70 6.17 -5.10 12.76
CA PRO A 70 4.76 -4.77 12.56
C PRO A 70 4.44 -4.63 11.06
N PHE A 71 3.40 -5.36 10.60
CA PHE A 71 2.95 -5.35 9.21
C PHE A 71 1.59 -4.66 9.09
N GLY A 72 0.51 -5.42 8.87
CA GLY A 72 -0.82 -4.85 8.76
C GLY A 72 -1.21 -4.06 10.02
N VAL A 73 -1.70 -2.85 9.83
CA VAL A 73 -2.16 -1.95 10.90
C VAL A 73 -3.58 -1.51 10.56
N VAL A 74 -4.48 -1.48 11.55
CA VAL A 74 -5.86 -1.03 11.36
C VAL A 74 -6.46 -0.52 12.67
N ARG A 75 -7.44 0.38 12.61
CA ARG A 75 -8.29 0.72 13.77
C ARG A 75 -9.39 -0.32 13.92
N GLY A 76 -9.51 -0.85 15.13
CA GLY A 76 -10.60 -1.73 15.50
C GLY A 76 -11.88 -0.97 15.89
N PRO A 77 -13.02 -1.70 15.98
CA PRO A 77 -14.31 -1.12 16.36
C PRO A 77 -14.34 -0.58 17.79
N ASP A 78 -13.39 -0.97 18.61
CA ASP A 78 -13.17 -0.50 19.99
C ASP A 78 -12.31 0.79 20.07
N GLY A 79 -11.97 1.37 18.91
CA GLY A 79 -11.13 2.55 18.80
C GLY A 79 -9.63 2.30 19.00
N ALA A 80 -9.23 1.06 19.31
CA ALA A 80 -7.84 0.68 19.45
C ALA A 80 -7.14 0.51 18.08
N ILE A 81 -5.81 0.60 18.07
CA ILE A 81 -5.00 0.24 16.90
C ILE A 81 -4.50 -1.18 17.06
N TRP A 82 -4.75 -1.98 16.02
CA TRP A 82 -4.39 -3.39 15.97
C TRP A 82 -3.36 -3.62 14.88
N PHE A 83 -2.40 -4.51 15.12
CA PHE A 83 -1.39 -4.84 14.12
C PHE A 83 -0.87 -6.27 14.24
N CYS A 84 -0.38 -6.80 13.12
CA CYS A 84 0.33 -8.07 13.07
C CYS A 84 1.80 -7.88 13.42
N GLU A 85 2.34 -8.72 14.31
CA GLU A 85 3.79 -8.94 14.44
C GLU A 85 4.20 -10.09 13.52
N TYR A 86 4.76 -9.76 12.36
CA TYR A 86 5.06 -10.72 11.30
C TYR A 86 5.99 -11.84 11.75
N THR A 87 7.18 -11.51 12.28
CA THR A 87 8.11 -12.49 12.82
C THR A 87 7.88 -12.78 14.30
N GLY A 88 7.12 -11.93 15.00
CA GLY A 88 6.68 -12.13 16.37
C GLY A 88 5.53 -13.13 16.54
N GLN A 89 4.88 -13.54 15.45
CA GLN A 89 3.79 -14.52 15.44
C GLN A 89 2.64 -14.15 16.39
N ARG A 90 2.32 -12.85 16.51
CA ARG A 90 1.30 -12.31 17.40
C ARG A 90 0.41 -11.28 16.72
N ILE A 91 -0.74 -11.05 17.32
CA ILE A 91 -1.59 -9.89 17.03
C ILE A 91 -1.57 -9.02 18.27
N ARG A 92 -1.19 -7.75 18.09
CA ARG A 92 -1.10 -6.77 19.18
C ARG A 92 -2.19 -5.71 19.02
N ARG A 93 -2.59 -5.16 20.15
CA ARG A 93 -3.60 -4.12 20.27
C ARG A 93 -3.08 -3.00 21.16
N VAL A 94 -3.19 -1.76 20.69
CA VAL A 94 -2.91 -0.56 21.49
C VAL A 94 -4.23 0.14 21.75
N ALA A 95 -4.65 0.15 23.00
CA ALA A 95 -5.89 0.80 23.45
C ALA A 95 -5.81 2.34 23.27
N PRO A 96 -6.96 3.06 23.29
CA PRO A 96 -6.98 4.51 23.17
C PRO A 96 -6.18 5.25 24.27
N ASP A 97 -6.00 4.63 25.43
CA ASP A 97 -5.16 5.15 26.52
C ASP A 97 -3.64 4.91 26.32
N GLY A 98 -3.26 4.25 25.20
CA GLY A 98 -1.88 3.94 24.87
C GLY A 98 -1.35 2.62 25.45
N THR A 99 -2.19 1.84 26.16
CA THR A 99 -1.79 0.54 26.72
C THR A 99 -1.74 -0.53 25.62
N ILE A 100 -0.61 -1.26 25.52
CA ILE A 100 -0.46 -2.37 24.56
C ILE A 100 -0.80 -3.71 25.21
N SER A 101 -1.34 -4.62 24.41
CA SER A 101 -1.63 -6.01 24.80
C SER A 101 -1.51 -6.97 23.64
N THR A 102 -1.19 -8.24 23.94
CA THR A 102 -1.28 -9.36 23.00
C THR A 102 -2.71 -9.88 22.99
N ILE A 103 -3.32 -9.99 21.81
CA ILE A 103 -4.70 -10.47 21.65
C ILE A 103 -4.73 -11.90 21.11
N ALA A 104 -3.74 -12.26 20.30
CA ALA A 104 -3.64 -13.60 19.73
C ALA A 104 -2.18 -13.99 19.47
N GLY A 105 -1.94 -15.30 19.51
CA GLY A 105 -0.63 -15.88 19.22
C GLY A 105 0.24 -16.03 20.44
N THR A 106 0.87 -17.21 20.57
CA THR A 106 1.84 -17.50 21.63
C THR A 106 3.23 -16.92 21.37
N GLY A 107 3.48 -16.42 20.15
CA GLY A 107 4.81 -16.06 19.67
C GLY A 107 5.58 -17.24 19.05
N ALA A 108 5.08 -18.46 19.20
CA ALA A 108 5.66 -19.62 18.54
C ALA A 108 5.11 -19.72 17.09
N LYS A 109 6.01 -20.11 16.18
CA LYS A 109 5.66 -20.43 14.79
C LYS A 109 4.87 -21.73 14.73
N GLY A 110 3.73 -21.74 14.04
CA GLY A 110 2.92 -22.94 13.87
C GLY A 110 1.59 -22.68 13.18
N TYR A 111 0.73 -23.72 13.19
CA TYR A 111 -0.63 -23.68 12.66
C TYR A 111 -1.54 -24.48 13.58
N SER A 112 -2.05 -23.84 14.62
CA SER A 112 -2.90 -24.48 15.63
C SER A 112 -3.89 -23.51 16.26
N GLY A 113 -4.75 -24.03 17.12
CA GLY A 113 -5.62 -23.23 18.00
C GLY A 113 -7.06 -23.14 17.53
N ASP A 114 -7.44 -23.68 16.37
CA ASP A 114 -8.82 -23.61 15.88
C ASP A 114 -9.82 -24.23 16.88
N GLY A 115 -10.89 -23.49 17.15
CA GLY A 115 -11.91 -23.84 18.14
C GLY A 115 -11.54 -23.49 19.59
N GLY A 116 -10.33 -22.98 19.83
CA GLY A 116 -9.84 -22.57 21.15
C GLY A 116 -9.54 -21.07 21.25
N SER A 117 -8.95 -20.71 22.40
CA SER A 117 -8.56 -19.32 22.65
C SER A 117 -7.50 -18.83 21.66
N ALA A 118 -7.69 -17.65 21.07
CA ALA A 118 -6.76 -17.01 20.17
C ALA A 118 -5.39 -16.75 20.82
N LEU A 119 -5.32 -16.54 22.15
CA LEU A 119 -4.07 -16.38 22.88
C LEU A 119 -3.19 -17.65 22.89
N GLN A 120 -3.80 -18.81 22.69
CA GLN A 120 -3.09 -20.11 22.63
C GLN A 120 -2.83 -20.57 21.20
N ALA A 121 -3.27 -19.81 20.21
CA ALA A 121 -3.03 -20.12 18.80
C ALA A 121 -1.57 -19.91 18.40
N THR A 122 -1.15 -20.62 17.35
CA THR A 122 0.12 -20.34 16.69
C THR A 122 -0.12 -19.86 15.28
N PHE A 123 0.71 -18.92 14.83
CA PHE A 123 0.71 -18.37 13.47
C PHE A 123 2.02 -18.68 12.75
N ASN A 124 2.02 -18.49 11.45
CA ASN A 124 3.23 -18.55 10.64
C ASN A 124 3.29 -17.35 9.71
N LEU A 125 3.91 -16.28 10.19
CA LEU A 125 4.05 -14.99 9.53
C LEU A 125 2.67 -14.32 9.28
N PRO A 126 1.91 -13.97 10.35
CA PRO A 126 0.65 -13.22 10.22
C PRO A 126 0.93 -11.88 9.55
N HIS A 127 0.15 -11.56 8.50
CA HIS A 127 0.58 -10.54 7.57
C HIS A 127 -0.32 -9.31 7.52
N GLU A 128 -1.61 -9.51 7.44
CA GLU A 128 -2.62 -8.47 7.32
C GLU A 128 -3.82 -8.83 8.18
N LEU A 129 -4.56 -7.82 8.62
CA LEU A 129 -5.76 -8.00 9.44
C LEU A 129 -6.84 -6.99 9.09
N ARG A 130 -8.11 -7.41 9.18
CA ARG A 130 -9.28 -6.54 8.96
C ARG A 130 -10.42 -6.99 9.86
N PHE A 131 -11.30 -6.05 10.19
CA PHE A 131 -12.53 -6.33 10.92
C PHE A 131 -13.72 -6.41 9.97
N ASP A 132 -14.64 -7.36 10.26
CA ASP A 132 -15.96 -7.34 9.64
C ASP A 132 -16.90 -6.33 10.34
N ALA A 133 -18.08 -6.11 9.76
CA ALA A 133 -19.08 -5.20 10.33
C ALA A 133 -19.61 -5.64 11.72
N LYS A 134 -19.37 -6.88 12.13
CA LYS A 134 -19.74 -7.41 13.46
C LYS A 134 -18.62 -7.27 14.47
N GLY A 135 -17.46 -6.76 14.05
CA GLY A 135 -16.28 -6.60 14.89
C GLY A 135 -15.43 -7.87 15.04
N ASN A 136 -15.65 -8.92 14.26
CA ASN A 136 -14.75 -10.06 14.23
C ASN A 136 -13.45 -9.67 13.49
N LEU A 137 -12.32 -10.20 13.96
CA LEU A 137 -11.02 -9.96 13.36
C LEU A 137 -10.64 -11.09 12.40
N PHE A 138 -10.27 -10.72 11.17
CA PHE A 138 -9.75 -11.64 10.15
C PHE A 138 -8.27 -11.38 9.94
N ILE A 139 -7.48 -12.45 9.82
CA ILE A 139 -6.02 -12.41 9.78
C ILE A 139 -5.54 -13.28 8.64
N VAL A 140 -4.66 -12.75 7.81
CA VAL A 140 -3.90 -13.56 6.85
C VAL A 140 -2.76 -14.26 7.59
N ASP A 141 -2.81 -15.56 7.67
CA ASP A 141 -1.76 -16.44 8.19
C ASP A 141 -0.93 -16.96 7.01
N MET A 142 0.01 -16.11 6.55
CA MET A 142 0.57 -16.14 5.21
C MET A 142 1.22 -17.47 4.84
N THR A 143 2.15 -17.97 5.66
CA THR A 143 2.88 -19.20 5.34
C THR A 143 2.08 -20.45 5.69
N ASN A 144 1.01 -20.31 6.47
CA ASN A 144 0.00 -21.35 6.66
C ASN A 144 -1.03 -21.36 5.52
N HIS A 145 -0.90 -20.46 4.53
CA HIS A 145 -1.77 -20.42 3.36
C HIS A 145 -3.26 -20.36 3.72
N ALA A 146 -3.59 -19.56 4.74
CA ALA A 146 -4.92 -19.55 5.35
C ALA A 146 -5.36 -18.13 5.74
N VAL A 147 -6.66 -17.95 5.87
CA VAL A 147 -7.28 -16.82 6.54
C VAL A 147 -7.93 -17.31 7.83
N ARG A 148 -7.51 -16.73 8.95
CA ARG A 148 -8.03 -17.05 10.28
C ARG A 148 -9.01 -15.96 10.71
N LYS A 149 -10.04 -16.35 11.47
CA LYS A 149 -11.00 -15.45 12.08
C LYS A 149 -10.95 -15.58 13.58
N ILE A 150 -10.96 -14.47 14.30
CA ILE A 150 -11.16 -14.39 15.74
C ILE A 150 -12.53 -13.74 16.00
N ASP A 151 -13.38 -14.43 16.71
CA ASP A 151 -14.55 -13.84 17.34
C ASP A 151 -14.07 -13.02 18.56
N THR A 152 -14.16 -11.70 18.45
CA THR A 152 -13.59 -10.79 19.46
C THR A 152 -14.39 -10.76 20.77
N GLN A 153 -15.60 -11.30 20.79
CA GLN A 153 -16.42 -11.41 22.01
C GLN A 153 -16.05 -12.65 22.83
N THR A 154 -15.80 -13.78 22.14
CA THR A 154 -15.46 -15.05 22.79
C THR A 154 -13.98 -15.35 22.81
N ASN A 155 -13.19 -14.60 22.04
CA ASN A 155 -11.77 -14.82 21.79
C ASN A 155 -11.44 -16.22 21.18
N ILE A 156 -12.40 -16.81 20.47
CA ILE A 156 -12.21 -18.08 19.78
C ILE A 156 -11.69 -17.84 18.37
N ILE A 157 -10.61 -18.53 17.99
CA ILE A 157 -10.04 -18.50 16.64
C ILE A 157 -10.50 -19.70 15.81
N THR A 158 -10.72 -19.47 14.51
CA THR A 158 -11.07 -20.51 13.53
C THR A 158 -10.43 -20.20 12.18
N THR A 159 -10.13 -21.24 11.39
CA THR A 159 -9.75 -21.08 9.97
C THR A 159 -11.03 -21.00 9.13
N ILE A 160 -11.14 -19.93 8.31
CA ILE A 160 -12.32 -19.71 7.46
C ILE A 160 -12.03 -19.93 5.98
N ALA A 161 -10.75 -19.86 5.58
CA ALA A 161 -10.32 -20.11 4.21
C ALA A 161 -8.89 -20.64 4.16
N GLY A 162 -8.63 -21.52 3.19
CA GLY A 162 -7.34 -22.18 3.02
C GLY A 162 -7.20 -23.48 3.82
N ASN A 163 -6.68 -24.52 3.19
CA ASN A 163 -6.52 -25.85 3.79
C ASN A 163 -5.10 -26.11 4.33
N GLY A 164 -4.28 -25.06 4.48
CA GLY A 164 -2.92 -25.15 4.98
C GLY A 164 -1.86 -25.60 3.97
N LYS A 165 -2.25 -25.96 2.74
CA LYS A 165 -1.34 -26.41 1.67
C LYS A 165 -1.17 -25.33 0.60
N PRO A 166 0.05 -25.06 0.14
CA PRO A 166 0.25 -24.12 -0.96
C PRO A 166 -0.34 -24.68 -2.27
N GLY A 167 -1.03 -23.82 -3.03
CA GLY A 167 -1.61 -24.20 -4.31
C GLY A 167 -2.57 -23.17 -4.84
N TYR A 168 -3.25 -23.51 -5.93
CA TYR A 168 -4.29 -22.71 -6.58
C TYR A 168 -5.46 -23.60 -6.97
N SER A 169 -6.45 -23.69 -6.09
CA SER A 169 -7.62 -24.53 -6.32
C SER A 169 -8.81 -24.07 -5.47
N GLY A 170 -9.97 -24.70 -5.67
CA GLY A 170 -11.13 -24.56 -4.81
C GLY A 170 -12.18 -23.58 -5.31
N ASP A 171 -12.04 -22.95 -6.48
CA ASP A 171 -13.05 -22.06 -7.05
C ASP A 171 -14.41 -22.78 -7.21
N GLY A 172 -15.47 -22.11 -6.77
CA GLY A 172 -16.83 -22.62 -6.75
C GLY A 172 -17.17 -23.52 -5.54
N GLY A 173 -16.18 -23.85 -4.71
CA GLY A 173 -16.34 -24.67 -3.51
C GLY A 173 -16.15 -23.90 -2.19
N PRO A 174 -16.17 -24.64 -1.06
CA PRO A 174 -15.97 -24.05 0.27
C PRO A 174 -14.57 -23.42 0.39
N ALA A 175 -14.50 -22.17 0.86
CA ALA A 175 -13.25 -21.43 0.98
C ALA A 175 -12.21 -22.13 1.88
N LYS A 176 -12.64 -22.84 2.93
CA LYS A 176 -11.76 -23.58 3.84
C LYS A 176 -11.06 -24.78 3.19
N ASP A 177 -11.61 -25.29 2.08
CA ASP A 177 -11.04 -26.42 1.34
C ASP A 177 -10.12 -25.96 0.19
N ALA A 178 -10.12 -24.66 -0.11
CA ALA A 178 -9.31 -24.05 -1.14
C ALA A 178 -7.82 -24.02 -0.81
N GLN A 179 -7.00 -23.81 -1.83
CA GLN A 179 -5.58 -23.59 -1.67
C GLN A 179 -5.20 -22.16 -2.07
N PHE A 180 -4.39 -21.53 -1.24
CA PHE A 180 -3.70 -20.28 -1.51
C PHE A 180 -2.19 -20.53 -1.66
N LYS A 181 -1.48 -19.57 -2.22
CA LYS A 181 -0.03 -19.58 -2.25
C LYS A 181 0.51 -18.26 -1.71
N GLN A 182 0.80 -18.24 -0.42
CA GLN A 182 1.26 -17.05 0.30
C GLN A 182 0.27 -15.88 0.16
N PRO A 183 -0.97 -15.97 0.66
CA PRO A 183 -1.88 -14.84 0.70
C PRO A 183 -1.26 -13.73 1.54
N HIS A 184 -1.45 -12.46 1.14
CA HIS A 184 -0.77 -11.33 1.80
C HIS A 184 -1.73 -10.31 2.40
N SER A 185 -2.74 -9.90 1.69
CA SER A 185 -3.68 -8.86 2.13
C SER A 185 -5.12 -9.32 1.99
N ILE A 186 -5.95 -8.80 2.85
CA ILE A 186 -7.41 -9.00 2.84
C ILE A 186 -8.12 -7.66 2.99
N GLN A 187 -9.30 -7.53 2.41
CA GLN A 187 -10.20 -6.39 2.64
C GLN A 187 -11.64 -6.81 2.38
N PHE A 188 -12.56 -6.27 3.18
CA PHE A 188 -13.99 -6.43 2.93
C PHE A 188 -14.44 -5.45 1.85
N GLY A 189 -15.14 -5.97 0.86
CA GLY A 189 -15.82 -5.14 -0.12
C GLY A 189 -17.11 -4.52 0.45
N PRO A 190 -17.72 -3.59 -0.29
CA PRO A 190 -18.90 -2.86 0.16
C PRO A 190 -20.13 -3.78 0.41
N GLU A 191 -20.15 -4.96 -0.19
CA GLU A 191 -21.21 -5.97 -0.01
C GLU A 191 -20.94 -6.94 1.15
N GLY A 192 -19.77 -6.79 1.82
CA GLY A 192 -19.34 -7.62 2.95
C GLY A 192 -18.59 -8.90 2.55
N ASP A 193 -18.30 -9.10 1.26
CA ASP A 193 -17.46 -10.20 0.80
C ASP A 193 -15.99 -9.92 1.08
N LEU A 194 -15.21 -10.98 1.32
CA LEU A 194 -13.79 -10.86 1.63
C LEU A 194 -12.93 -11.07 0.38
N TYR A 195 -12.11 -10.08 0.06
CA TYR A 195 -11.13 -10.15 -1.02
C TYR A 195 -9.75 -10.47 -0.46
N VAL A 196 -9.01 -11.36 -1.14
CA VAL A 196 -7.71 -11.88 -0.68
C VAL A 196 -6.69 -11.74 -1.81
N CYS A 197 -5.59 -11.03 -1.57
CA CYS A 197 -4.42 -11.04 -2.45
C CYS A 197 -3.66 -12.36 -2.31
N ASP A 198 -3.79 -13.24 -3.27
CA ASP A 198 -3.06 -14.52 -3.36
C ASP A 198 -1.84 -14.34 -4.26
N ILE A 199 -0.79 -13.69 -3.70
CA ILE A 199 0.35 -13.16 -4.46
C ILE A 199 1.11 -14.23 -5.23
N GLY A 200 1.34 -15.39 -4.62
CA GLY A 200 2.08 -16.49 -5.24
C GLY A 200 1.35 -17.15 -6.41
N ASN A 201 0.05 -16.90 -6.53
CA ASN A 201 -0.79 -17.31 -7.65
C ASN A 201 -1.13 -16.16 -8.60
N HIS A 202 -0.67 -14.93 -8.32
CA HIS A 202 -0.93 -13.74 -9.12
C HIS A 202 -2.42 -13.46 -9.37
N VAL A 203 -3.26 -13.71 -8.35
CA VAL A 203 -4.71 -13.50 -8.39
C VAL A 203 -5.23 -12.77 -7.17
N ILE A 204 -6.40 -12.19 -7.30
CA ILE A 204 -7.26 -11.78 -6.18
C ILE A 204 -8.37 -12.82 -6.10
N ARG A 205 -8.54 -13.43 -4.90
CA ARG A 205 -9.65 -14.35 -4.62
C ARG A 205 -10.74 -13.58 -3.91
N LYS A 206 -11.99 -13.98 -4.14
CA LYS A 206 -13.17 -13.44 -3.46
C LYS A 206 -13.88 -14.57 -2.72
N ILE A 207 -14.21 -14.31 -1.45
CA ILE A 207 -14.99 -15.22 -0.61
C ILE A 207 -16.33 -14.57 -0.35
N ASP A 208 -17.40 -15.21 -0.80
CA ASP A 208 -18.77 -14.87 -0.43
C ASP A 208 -18.97 -15.23 1.06
N MET A 209 -19.08 -14.23 1.90
CA MET A 209 -19.16 -14.42 3.35
C MET A 209 -20.52 -14.97 3.82
N LYS A 210 -21.53 -15.02 2.97
CA LYS A 210 -22.85 -15.59 3.28
C LYS A 210 -22.87 -17.09 3.03
N THR A 211 -22.25 -17.53 1.92
CA THR A 211 -22.23 -18.94 1.51
C THR A 211 -20.95 -19.67 1.90
N GLY A 212 -19.88 -18.94 2.19
CA GLY A 212 -18.52 -19.48 2.39
C GLY A 212 -17.85 -19.97 1.12
N THR A 213 -18.37 -19.63 -0.06
CA THR A 213 -17.84 -20.06 -1.35
C THR A 213 -16.72 -19.12 -1.81
N ILE A 214 -15.64 -19.69 -2.36
CA ILE A 214 -14.51 -18.92 -2.92
C ILE A 214 -14.53 -18.95 -4.44
N SER A 215 -14.04 -17.85 -5.06
CA SER A 215 -13.83 -17.75 -6.49
C SER A 215 -12.61 -16.89 -6.81
N THR A 216 -12.06 -17.02 -8.01
CA THR A 216 -11.08 -16.07 -8.54
C THR A 216 -11.80 -14.82 -9.02
N PHE A 217 -11.47 -13.68 -8.42
CA PHE A 217 -12.05 -12.37 -8.79
C PHE A 217 -11.28 -11.70 -9.92
N ALA A 218 -9.94 -11.69 -9.85
CA ALA A 218 -9.06 -11.08 -10.86
C ALA A 218 -7.72 -11.79 -10.94
N GLY A 219 -7.06 -11.65 -12.08
CA GLY A 219 -5.85 -12.43 -12.39
C GLY A 219 -6.15 -13.73 -13.12
N VAL A 220 -5.12 -14.39 -13.62
CA VAL A 220 -5.25 -15.61 -14.45
C VAL A 220 -4.34 -16.75 -13.97
N GLY A 221 -3.85 -16.71 -12.73
CA GLY A 221 -2.98 -17.74 -12.17
C GLY A 221 -1.50 -17.63 -12.59
N LYS A 222 -1.14 -16.64 -13.38
CA LYS A 222 0.23 -16.37 -13.83
C LYS A 222 0.51 -14.88 -13.94
N ALA A 223 1.75 -14.48 -13.70
CA ALA A 223 2.20 -13.10 -13.85
C ALA A 223 2.09 -12.64 -15.31
N GLY A 224 1.70 -11.39 -15.51
CA GLY A 224 1.66 -10.77 -16.81
C GLY A 224 1.34 -9.28 -16.75
N PRO A 225 1.40 -8.58 -17.86
CA PRO A 225 1.06 -7.16 -17.92
C PRO A 225 -0.43 -6.93 -17.66
N THR A 226 -0.74 -5.81 -17.03
CA THR A 226 -2.11 -5.34 -16.77
C THR A 226 -2.31 -4.03 -17.55
N PRO A 227 -2.75 -4.06 -18.82
CA PRO A 227 -2.94 -2.84 -19.61
C PRO A 227 -4.04 -1.94 -19.04
N ASP A 228 -3.89 -0.62 -19.20
CA ASP A 228 -4.89 0.37 -18.75
C ASP A 228 -6.22 0.16 -19.49
N GLY A 229 -7.34 0.18 -18.76
CA GLY A 229 -8.67 -0.05 -19.30
C GLY A 229 -9.03 -1.51 -19.59
N SER A 230 -8.19 -2.47 -19.20
CA SER A 230 -8.45 -3.91 -19.37
C SER A 230 -9.67 -4.38 -18.56
N PRO A 231 -10.37 -5.45 -18.99
CA PRO A 231 -11.42 -6.06 -18.18
C PRO A 231 -10.84 -6.69 -16.91
N ILE A 232 -11.62 -6.74 -15.83
CA ILE A 232 -11.21 -7.37 -14.56
C ILE A 232 -10.98 -8.85 -14.77
N SER A 233 -11.93 -9.54 -15.42
CA SER A 233 -11.80 -10.96 -15.72
C SER A 233 -10.86 -11.19 -16.90
N GLY A 234 -9.99 -12.19 -16.79
CA GLY A 234 -9.08 -12.60 -17.85
C GLY A 234 -7.82 -11.74 -18.02
N THR A 235 -7.65 -10.67 -17.26
CA THR A 235 -6.43 -9.85 -17.29
C THR A 235 -5.42 -10.35 -16.26
N PRO A 236 -4.16 -10.63 -16.66
CA PRO A 236 -3.11 -11.02 -15.74
C PRO A 236 -2.80 -9.92 -14.71
N LEU A 237 -2.35 -10.33 -13.53
CA LEU A 237 -1.77 -9.45 -12.51
C LEU A 237 -0.32 -9.84 -12.26
N LYS A 238 0.48 -8.89 -11.74
CA LYS A 238 1.88 -9.15 -11.42
C LYS A 238 2.16 -8.87 -9.94
N GLY A 239 2.01 -9.90 -9.10
CA GLY A 239 2.25 -9.82 -7.66
C GLY A 239 1.23 -8.92 -6.92
N PRO A 240 -0.08 -9.24 -6.94
CA PRO A 240 -1.10 -8.51 -6.16
C PRO A 240 -0.74 -8.60 -4.67
N ARG A 241 -0.51 -7.44 -4.04
CA ARG A 241 0.13 -7.41 -2.71
C ARG A 241 -0.74 -6.84 -1.61
N SER A 242 -1.36 -5.69 -1.85
CA SER A 242 -2.22 -5.02 -0.88
C SER A 242 -3.39 -4.38 -1.59
N LEU A 243 -4.56 -4.43 -0.96
CA LEU A 243 -5.80 -3.91 -1.52
C LEU A 243 -6.58 -3.10 -0.48
N ASP A 244 -7.32 -2.12 -0.99
CA ASP A 244 -8.25 -1.31 -0.21
C ASP A 244 -9.46 -0.93 -1.08
N PHE A 245 -10.53 -0.44 -0.47
CA PHE A 245 -11.70 0.07 -1.19
C PHE A 245 -11.87 1.57 -0.97
N ASP A 246 -12.21 2.29 -2.03
CA ASP A 246 -12.65 3.67 -1.89
C ASP A 246 -14.15 3.77 -1.49
N LYS A 247 -14.58 4.98 -1.14
CA LYS A 247 -15.98 5.25 -0.76
C LYS A 247 -16.99 5.01 -1.88
N GLN A 248 -16.53 4.95 -3.14
CA GLN A 248 -17.35 4.66 -4.32
C GLN A 248 -17.48 3.15 -4.56
N GLY A 249 -16.79 2.32 -3.78
CA GLY A 249 -16.77 0.88 -3.89
C GLY A 249 -15.83 0.34 -4.96
N ASN A 250 -14.87 1.15 -5.44
CA ASN A 250 -13.81 0.66 -6.32
C ASN A 250 -12.72 0.00 -5.49
N LEU A 251 -12.18 -1.12 -5.98
CA LEU A 251 -11.04 -1.78 -5.38
C LEU A 251 -9.73 -1.13 -5.88
N TRP A 252 -8.84 -0.85 -4.96
CA TRP A 252 -7.49 -0.39 -5.26
C TRP A 252 -6.47 -1.48 -4.95
N LEU A 253 -5.46 -1.61 -5.80
CA LEU A 253 -4.46 -2.67 -5.72
C LEU A 253 -3.06 -2.12 -5.89
N ALA A 254 -2.18 -2.36 -4.92
CA ALA A 254 -0.74 -2.24 -5.09
C ALA A 254 -0.15 -3.59 -5.52
N THR A 255 0.66 -3.58 -6.60
CA THR A 255 1.36 -4.76 -7.10
C THR A 255 2.85 -4.67 -6.78
N ARG A 256 3.34 -5.55 -5.90
CA ARG A 256 4.74 -5.54 -5.45
C ARG A 256 5.72 -5.78 -6.61
N GLU A 257 5.52 -6.88 -7.33
CA GLU A 257 6.41 -7.28 -8.43
C GLU A 257 6.16 -6.46 -9.70
N GLY A 258 4.98 -5.85 -9.78
CA GLY A 258 4.60 -4.94 -10.87
C GLY A 258 5.14 -3.53 -10.68
N ASN A 259 5.47 -3.09 -9.46
CA ASN A 259 5.80 -1.71 -9.12
C ASN A 259 4.73 -0.72 -9.64
N GLN A 260 3.46 -1.09 -9.48
CA GLN A 260 2.32 -0.33 -10.01
C GLN A 260 1.14 -0.32 -9.04
N VAL A 261 0.28 0.67 -9.21
CA VAL A 261 -1.02 0.78 -8.52
C VAL A 261 -2.13 0.80 -9.56
N PHE A 262 -3.18 0.04 -9.29
CA PHE A 262 -4.36 -0.05 -10.13
C PHE A 262 -5.64 0.26 -9.35
N LYS A 263 -6.64 0.80 -10.04
CA LYS A 263 -8.01 0.93 -9.58
C LYS A 263 -8.93 0.04 -10.42
N PHE A 264 -9.73 -0.76 -9.76
CA PHE A 264 -10.73 -1.63 -10.36
C PHE A 264 -12.08 -0.95 -10.23
N ASP A 265 -12.62 -0.45 -11.30
CA ASP A 265 -14.00 0.05 -11.37
C ASP A 265 -14.92 -1.17 -11.48
N LEU A 266 -15.56 -1.53 -10.37
CA LEU A 266 -16.40 -2.73 -10.29
C LEU A 266 -17.68 -2.58 -11.11
N LYS A 267 -18.17 -1.35 -11.28
CA LYS A 267 -19.38 -1.06 -12.08
C LYS A 267 -19.10 -1.17 -13.56
N ALA A 268 -17.95 -0.65 -14.01
CA ALA A 268 -17.52 -0.74 -15.40
C ALA A 268 -16.87 -2.09 -15.75
N GLY A 269 -16.49 -2.90 -14.76
CA GLY A 269 -15.78 -4.17 -14.95
C GLY A 269 -14.37 -3.97 -15.51
N LYS A 270 -13.69 -2.84 -15.20
CA LYS A 270 -12.41 -2.46 -15.79
C LYS A 270 -11.34 -2.14 -14.77
N ILE A 271 -10.08 -2.34 -15.18
CA ILE A 271 -8.88 -2.03 -14.40
C ILE A 271 -8.22 -0.78 -15.00
N PHE A 272 -7.98 0.24 -14.17
CA PHE A 272 -7.28 1.46 -14.56
C PHE A 272 -5.92 1.54 -13.89
N HIS A 273 -4.89 1.83 -14.66
CA HIS A 273 -3.55 2.11 -14.17
C HIS A 273 -3.51 3.49 -13.51
N ILE A 274 -3.02 3.58 -12.28
CA ILE A 274 -3.02 4.81 -11.48
C ILE A 274 -1.62 5.35 -11.25
N ALA A 275 -0.67 4.50 -10.87
CA ALA A 275 0.69 4.93 -10.56
C ALA A 275 1.72 3.85 -10.88
N GLY A 276 2.95 4.29 -11.12
CA GLY A 276 4.11 3.43 -11.31
C GLY A 276 4.32 3.01 -12.76
N THR A 277 5.53 3.19 -13.29
CA THR A 277 5.89 2.79 -14.67
C THR A 277 6.10 1.29 -14.84
N GLY A 278 6.05 0.50 -13.77
CA GLY A 278 6.44 -0.91 -13.76
C GLY A 278 7.94 -1.15 -13.55
N LYS A 279 8.76 -0.10 -13.60
CA LYS A 279 10.18 -0.14 -13.26
C LYS A 279 10.36 0.16 -11.78
N SER A 280 11.28 -0.57 -11.12
CA SER A 280 11.64 -0.28 -9.74
C SER A 280 12.44 1.03 -9.68
N GLY A 281 12.15 1.88 -8.68
CA GLY A 281 12.85 3.15 -8.47
C GLY A 281 12.15 4.07 -7.50
N PHE A 282 12.71 5.27 -7.34
CA PHE A 282 12.25 6.28 -6.39
C PHE A 282 12.26 7.66 -7.06
N THR A 283 11.41 7.87 -8.05
CA THR A 283 11.33 9.11 -8.84
C THR A 283 9.90 9.59 -9.01
N GLY A 284 9.74 10.78 -9.56
CA GLY A 284 8.45 11.32 -9.99
C GLY A 284 7.70 12.13 -8.92
N HIS A 285 8.34 12.47 -7.79
CA HIS A 285 7.71 13.28 -6.75
C HIS A 285 7.23 14.64 -7.28
N GLY A 286 6.00 15.02 -7.00
CA GLY A 286 5.36 16.24 -7.47
C GLY A 286 4.83 16.18 -8.90
N GLY A 287 5.12 15.10 -9.64
CA GLY A 287 4.68 14.89 -11.02
C GLY A 287 3.59 13.81 -11.16
N PRO A 288 3.17 13.51 -12.42
CA PRO A 288 2.14 12.52 -12.69
C PRO A 288 2.49 11.14 -12.12
N ALA A 289 1.58 10.56 -11.33
CA ALA A 289 1.82 9.28 -10.65
C ALA A 289 2.08 8.12 -11.64
N LYS A 290 1.49 8.14 -12.82
CA LYS A 290 1.70 7.14 -13.87
C LYS A 290 3.14 7.11 -14.41
N GLU A 291 3.86 8.24 -14.31
CA GLU A 291 5.24 8.40 -14.79
C GLU A 291 6.29 8.15 -13.71
N ALA A 292 5.86 8.02 -12.46
CA ALA A 292 6.74 7.76 -11.33
C ALA A 292 7.27 6.33 -11.35
N THR A 293 8.43 6.09 -10.74
CA THR A 293 8.88 4.74 -10.40
C THR A 293 8.58 4.44 -8.94
N LEU A 294 8.06 3.26 -8.67
CA LEU A 294 7.81 2.71 -7.33
C LEU A 294 8.80 1.59 -7.04
N SER A 295 9.07 1.31 -5.78
CA SER A 295 9.99 0.25 -5.39
C SER A 295 9.35 -0.75 -4.43
N GLY A 296 8.69 -1.74 -5.03
CA GLY A 296 8.03 -2.81 -4.29
C GLY A 296 6.95 -2.32 -3.32
N PRO A 297 5.90 -1.60 -3.76
CA PRO A 297 4.84 -1.13 -2.89
C PRO A 297 4.14 -2.32 -2.22
N LYS A 298 4.01 -2.28 -0.88
CA LYS A 298 3.50 -3.39 -0.07
C LYS A 298 2.24 -3.07 0.72
N GLY A 299 1.96 -1.80 0.96
CA GLY A 299 0.75 -1.34 1.61
C GLY A 299 0.03 -0.29 0.77
N ILE A 300 -1.28 -0.32 0.79
CA ILE A 300 -2.15 0.72 0.21
C ILE A 300 -3.30 1.01 1.17
N SER A 301 -3.64 2.28 1.31
CA SER A 301 -4.84 2.73 2.01
C SER A 301 -5.43 3.94 1.31
N ILE A 302 -6.75 3.99 1.19
CA ILE A 302 -7.46 5.09 0.53
C ILE A 302 -8.10 5.97 1.60
N ASP A 303 -7.72 7.25 1.62
CA ASP A 303 -8.27 8.19 2.59
C ASP A 303 -9.69 8.70 2.20
N ALA A 304 -10.24 9.53 3.06
CA ALA A 304 -11.58 10.07 2.90
C ALA A 304 -11.74 10.97 1.66
N GLU A 305 -10.65 11.58 1.21
CA GLU A 305 -10.54 12.44 0.03
C GLU A 305 -10.29 11.65 -1.26
N GLY A 306 -10.04 10.34 -1.16
CA GLY A 306 -9.74 9.43 -2.27
C GLY A 306 -8.26 9.38 -2.65
N ASN A 307 -7.36 9.99 -1.86
CA ASN A 307 -5.94 9.86 -2.08
C ASN A 307 -5.47 8.43 -1.77
N ALA A 308 -4.54 7.91 -2.56
CA ALA A 308 -3.96 6.59 -2.34
C ALA A 308 -2.61 6.71 -1.62
N TRP A 309 -2.56 6.25 -0.39
CA TRP A 309 -1.36 6.19 0.44
C TRP A 309 -0.64 4.87 0.22
N LEU A 310 0.67 4.92 0.01
CA LEU A 310 1.49 3.78 -0.36
C LEU A 310 2.65 3.61 0.60
N ALA A 311 2.79 2.43 1.17
CA ALA A 311 4.05 1.99 1.77
C ALA A 311 4.95 1.48 0.63
N ASP A 312 5.80 2.35 0.09
CA ASP A 312 6.75 2.04 -0.98
C ASP A 312 8.01 1.45 -0.34
N CYS A 313 7.93 0.16 -0.06
CA CYS A 313 8.69 -0.55 0.95
C CYS A 313 10.20 -0.55 0.69
N GLU A 314 10.63 -0.88 -0.54
CA GLU A 314 12.05 -0.99 -0.85
C GLU A 314 12.70 0.39 -1.06
N SER A 315 11.89 1.45 -1.19
CA SER A 315 12.35 2.85 -1.12
C SER A 315 12.27 3.44 0.29
N HIS A 316 11.91 2.64 1.29
CA HIS A 316 11.85 3.08 2.69
C HIS A 316 11.04 4.35 2.90
N SER A 317 9.88 4.48 2.20
CA SER A 317 9.12 5.72 2.16
C SER A 317 7.61 5.49 2.18
N ILE A 318 6.89 6.54 2.56
CA ILE A 318 5.45 6.67 2.38
C ILE A 318 5.21 7.70 1.28
N ARG A 319 4.47 7.30 0.28
CA ARG A 319 4.09 8.14 -0.86
C ARG A 319 2.58 8.23 -0.95
N MET A 320 2.07 9.30 -1.53
CA MET A 320 0.64 9.51 -1.71
C MET A 320 0.35 9.91 -3.16
N VAL A 321 -0.62 9.27 -3.78
CA VAL A 321 -1.20 9.72 -5.05
C VAL A 321 -2.37 10.61 -4.71
N ASN A 322 -2.26 11.88 -5.07
CA ASN A 322 -3.28 12.89 -4.82
C ASN A 322 -4.45 12.70 -5.79
N ALA A 323 -5.64 12.48 -5.28
CA ALA A 323 -6.84 12.20 -6.07
C ALA A 323 -7.27 13.35 -7.00
N LYS A 324 -6.98 14.60 -6.62
CA LYS A 324 -7.39 15.79 -7.38
C LYS A 324 -6.45 16.12 -8.54
N THR A 325 -5.13 15.95 -8.30
CA THR A 325 -4.10 16.32 -9.28
C THR A 325 -3.59 15.14 -10.10
N GLY A 326 -3.72 13.91 -9.60
CA GLY A 326 -3.11 12.71 -10.17
C GLY A 326 -1.59 12.63 -9.97
N ASN A 327 -1.01 13.55 -9.20
CA ASN A 327 0.42 13.56 -8.91
C ASN A 327 0.75 12.64 -7.73
N ILE A 328 2.01 12.16 -7.70
CA ILE A 328 2.53 11.41 -6.57
C ILE A 328 3.44 12.31 -5.72
N GLU A 329 3.26 12.24 -4.42
CA GLU A 329 3.98 13.04 -3.45
C GLU A 329 4.78 12.14 -2.50
N LEU A 330 5.96 12.60 -2.07
CA LEU A 330 6.72 11.99 -0.99
C LEU A 330 6.23 12.60 0.33
N ILE A 331 5.72 11.76 1.23
CA ILE A 331 5.18 12.22 2.50
C ILE A 331 6.15 11.96 3.65
N ALA A 332 6.78 10.79 3.67
CA ALA A 332 7.76 10.43 4.70
C ALA A 332 8.84 9.48 4.17
N GLY A 333 10.01 9.53 4.77
CA GLY A 333 11.15 8.70 4.39
C GLY A 333 12.05 9.36 3.34
N LEU A 334 13.26 8.82 3.21
CA LEU A 334 14.35 9.43 2.41
C LEU A 334 14.99 8.47 1.41
N ASN A 335 14.34 7.36 1.06
CA ASN A 335 14.99 6.28 0.29
C ASN A 335 16.28 5.75 0.98
N GLN A 336 16.30 5.82 2.30
CA GLN A 336 17.41 5.33 3.12
C GLN A 336 16.85 4.51 4.28
N LYS A 337 17.34 3.28 4.40
CA LYS A 337 17.00 2.41 5.53
C LYS A 337 17.54 2.99 6.84
N GLY A 338 16.70 3.01 7.88
CA GLY A 338 17.10 3.46 9.22
C GLY A 338 15.92 3.53 10.17
N ASP A 339 16.16 4.08 11.36
CA ASP A 339 15.16 4.25 12.42
C ASP A 339 15.12 5.71 12.91
N GLY A 340 14.12 6.46 12.48
CA GLY A 340 13.85 7.84 12.94
C GLY A 340 14.79 8.91 12.40
N PRO A 341 14.85 10.08 13.01
CA PRO A 341 14.14 10.52 14.23
C PRO A 341 12.65 10.82 14.02
N ASP A 342 11.93 10.97 15.12
CA ASP A 342 10.59 11.57 15.13
C ASP A 342 10.66 13.08 14.84
N GLY A 343 9.56 13.68 14.35
CA GLY A 343 9.44 15.11 14.07
C GLY A 343 9.17 15.39 12.59
N ASP A 344 10.18 15.73 11.80
CA ASP A 344 10.05 15.98 10.36
C ASP A 344 9.92 14.64 9.61
N PRO A 345 8.80 14.39 8.89
CA PRO A 345 8.63 13.13 8.17
C PRO A 345 9.65 12.92 7.04
N LEU A 346 10.12 14.01 6.38
CA LEU A 346 11.16 13.90 5.35
C LEU A 346 12.57 13.71 5.95
N GLY A 347 12.76 14.02 7.23
CA GLY A 347 13.98 13.71 7.98
C GLY A 347 13.97 12.31 8.61
N CYS A 348 12.81 11.65 8.66
CA CYS A 348 12.64 10.37 9.33
C CYS A 348 13.04 9.20 8.42
N LYS A 349 14.09 8.49 8.76
CA LYS A 349 14.43 7.23 8.10
C LYS A 349 13.47 6.13 8.56
N MET A 350 13.06 5.29 7.64
CA MET A 350 12.25 4.10 7.90
C MET A 350 12.98 2.84 7.43
N ALA A 351 12.59 1.70 7.95
CA ALA A 351 13.17 0.43 7.55
C ALA A 351 12.09 -0.51 7.00
N ARG A 352 11.88 -0.45 5.69
CA ARG A 352 10.93 -1.28 4.94
C ARG A 352 9.52 -1.20 5.51
N PRO A 353 8.83 -0.04 5.43
CA PRO A 353 7.43 0.05 5.85
C PRO A 353 6.57 -0.92 5.02
N HIS A 354 5.73 -1.72 5.70
CA HIS A 354 4.86 -2.70 5.04
C HIS A 354 3.40 -2.31 5.09
N GLY A 355 2.91 -1.85 6.24
CA GLY A 355 1.53 -1.42 6.43
C GLY A 355 1.39 0.09 6.38
N VAL A 356 0.30 0.56 5.79
CA VAL A 356 -0.18 1.95 5.89
C VAL A 356 -1.68 1.90 6.08
N PHE A 357 -2.18 2.68 7.02
CA PHE A 357 -3.61 2.80 7.31
C PHE A 357 -3.97 4.26 7.55
N CYS A 358 -4.88 4.76 6.73
CA CYS A 358 -5.45 6.10 6.87
C CYS A 358 -6.73 6.03 7.72
N ASP A 359 -6.70 6.70 8.84
CA ASP A 359 -7.85 6.78 9.72
C ASP A 359 -8.86 7.83 9.25
N ALA A 360 -10.09 7.75 9.74
CA ALA A 360 -11.15 8.65 9.37
C ALA A 360 -10.90 10.12 9.77
N ASP A 361 -10.06 10.36 10.78
CA ASP A 361 -9.64 11.70 11.23
C ASP A 361 -8.45 12.27 10.44
N GLY A 362 -7.96 11.56 9.43
CA GLY A 362 -6.80 11.93 8.63
C GLY A 362 -5.45 11.55 9.24
N THR A 363 -5.43 10.89 10.39
CA THR A 363 -4.22 10.31 10.97
C THR A 363 -3.77 9.10 10.14
N VAL A 364 -2.46 8.93 9.93
CA VAL A 364 -1.93 7.79 9.17
C VAL A 364 -1.00 6.96 10.05
N PHE A 365 -1.31 5.68 10.20
CA PHE A 365 -0.48 4.71 10.91
C PHE A 365 0.36 3.92 9.93
N ILE A 366 1.62 3.66 10.30
CA ILE A 366 2.61 3.00 9.45
C ILE A 366 3.26 1.86 10.22
N GLY A 367 3.19 0.65 9.69
CA GLY A 367 4.02 -0.45 10.16
C GLY A 367 5.44 -0.30 9.61
N ASP A 368 6.32 0.36 10.37
CA ASP A 368 7.75 0.53 10.05
C ASP A 368 8.51 -0.72 10.51
N SER A 369 8.42 -1.75 9.66
CA SER A 369 8.56 -3.14 10.06
C SER A 369 9.94 -3.48 10.62
N GLU A 370 11.02 -3.20 9.89
CA GLU A 370 12.38 -3.53 10.33
C GLU A 370 12.96 -2.50 11.31
N SER A 371 12.25 -1.37 11.53
CA SER A 371 12.49 -0.47 12.65
C SER A 371 11.80 -0.94 13.94
N HIS A 372 11.03 -2.02 13.89
CA HIS A 372 10.25 -2.51 15.05
C HIS A 372 9.43 -1.40 15.70
N ARG A 373 8.72 -0.61 14.86
CA ARG A 373 7.86 0.50 15.29
C ARG A 373 6.55 0.55 14.50
N VAL A 374 5.50 0.95 15.16
CA VAL A 374 4.36 1.56 14.49
C VAL A 374 4.53 3.07 14.58
N ARG A 375 4.53 3.75 13.44
CA ARG A 375 4.65 5.20 13.37
C ARG A 375 3.31 5.84 13.11
N LEU A 376 3.20 7.11 13.51
CA LEU A 376 2.03 7.95 13.38
C LEU A 376 2.40 9.20 12.59
N LEU A 377 1.71 9.44 11.46
CA LEU A 377 1.72 10.72 10.76
C LEU A 377 0.46 11.50 11.10
N LYS A 378 0.61 12.76 11.45
CA LYS A 378 -0.50 13.67 11.77
C LYS A 378 -0.25 15.03 11.14
N LYS A 379 -1.32 15.66 10.61
CA LYS A 379 -1.26 17.05 10.18
C LYS A 379 -1.04 17.96 11.39
N LYS A 380 -0.23 19.01 11.21
CA LYS A 380 0.02 20.06 12.23
C LYS A 380 -1.21 20.92 12.46
#